data_42c5d45628b51a79b8b0cc6f11a3c9ee
#
_entry.id   42c5d45628b51a79b8b0cc6f11a3c9ee
#
_cell.length_a   1.000
_cell.length_b   1.000
_cell.length_c   1.000
_cell.angle_alpha   90.00
_cell.angle_beta   90.00
_cell.angle_gamma   90.00
#
_symmetry.space_group_name_H-M   'P 1'
#
loop_
_entity.id
_entity.type
_entity.pdbx_description
1 polymer ?
#
loop_
_entity_poly.entity_id
_entity_poly.type
_entity_poly.pdbx_seq_one_letter_code
_entity_poly.pdbx_strand_id
1 'polypeptide(L)'
;MALFRKRQNVPDEKEADRESGHRDNDETKARLKRGTRTRRITIGVVSFFYLLAIIFLILVEIGSIKRQPILRNIYIFKLDLSNILPQSAPSGLSLQNSVAKTLGLHDFYQVGLWSFCEGYNDQGITHCSKPDAAFWFNPVKIILDELLSGASIALPSEINDILNILRIAYHIMFGFFLGGLILDGVLLVISPIVLFSRWWSLPVGILSGISALVVVVGAILGTVIAYIFRAALNSQPDLGVQASIGTEMIAFQWAAAGFNLLAFLIHAGLGCCCTSRRDLRTGRKGGRAAQQTASPAS
;
A
#
# COMPACT_ATOMS: atom_id res chain seq x y z
N MET A 1 -74.21 -26.13 -51.19
CA MET A 1 -72.82 -26.36 -50.83
C MET A 1 -72.14 -25.00 -50.72
N ALA A 2 -71.98 -24.50 -49.49
CA ALA A 2 -71.32 -23.20 -49.19
C ALA A 2 -69.94 -23.47 -48.71
N LEU A 3 -68.94 -23.08 -49.50
CA LEU A 3 -67.51 -23.18 -49.14
C LEU A 3 -67.16 -22.01 -48.24
N PHE A 4 -66.99 -22.29 -46.95
CA PHE A 4 -66.36 -21.34 -45.96
C PHE A 4 -64.89 -21.20 -46.28
N ARG A 5 -64.47 -20.08 -46.86
CA ARG A 5 -63.10 -19.69 -47.08
C ARG A 5 -62.57 -19.06 -45.76
N LYS A 6 -61.79 -19.83 -45.02
CA LYS A 6 -61.10 -19.38 -43.79
C LYS A 6 -60.11 -18.29 -44.18
N ARG A 7 -60.41 -17.03 -43.82
CA ARG A 7 -59.41 -15.91 -43.91
C ARG A 7 -58.25 -16.21 -42.95
N GLN A 8 -57.08 -16.49 -43.48
CA GLN A 8 -55.85 -16.47 -42.74
C GLN A 8 -55.54 -14.98 -42.43
N ASN A 9 -55.60 -14.63 -41.17
CA ASN A 9 -55.08 -13.34 -40.70
C ASN A 9 -53.56 -13.33 -40.93
N VAL A 10 -53.13 -12.64 -41.98
CA VAL A 10 -51.72 -12.25 -42.14
C VAL A 10 -51.46 -11.13 -41.10
N PRO A 11 -50.53 -11.27 -40.20
CA PRO A 11 -50.21 -10.21 -39.24
C PRO A 11 -49.82 -8.97 -40.03
N ASP A 12 -50.35 -7.82 -39.63
CA ASP A 12 -50.08 -6.54 -40.27
C ASP A 12 -48.57 -6.27 -40.14
N GLU A 13 -47.87 -6.05 -41.25
CA GLU A 13 -46.42 -5.82 -41.32
C GLU A 13 -46.00 -4.69 -40.36
N LYS A 14 -46.88 -3.74 -40.08
CA LYS A 14 -46.72 -2.67 -39.11
C LYS A 14 -46.75 -3.13 -37.63
N GLU A 15 -47.43 -4.22 -37.30
CA GLU A 15 -47.43 -4.80 -35.96
C GLU A 15 -46.16 -5.59 -35.72
N ALA A 16 -45.68 -6.34 -36.72
CA ALA A 16 -44.39 -7.07 -36.64
C ALA A 16 -43.19 -6.10 -36.47
N ASP A 17 -43.21 -4.96 -37.19
CA ASP A 17 -42.16 -3.93 -37.04
C ASP A 17 -42.23 -3.21 -35.70
N ARG A 18 -43.40 -3.02 -35.11
CA ARG A 18 -43.57 -2.47 -33.76
C ARG A 18 -43.07 -3.43 -32.66
N GLU A 19 -43.38 -4.71 -32.79
CA GLU A 19 -42.90 -5.73 -31.83
C GLU A 19 -41.37 -5.94 -31.89
N SER A 20 -40.79 -5.95 -33.11
CA SER A 20 -39.33 -6.04 -33.28
C SER A 20 -38.64 -4.82 -32.69
N GLY A 21 -39.14 -3.62 -32.94
CA GLY A 21 -38.57 -2.38 -32.34
C GLY A 21 -38.72 -2.30 -30.83
N HIS A 22 -39.76 -2.91 -30.25
CA HIS A 22 -39.93 -2.95 -28.79
C HIS A 22 -38.98 -3.96 -28.14
N ARG A 23 -38.76 -5.14 -28.74
CA ARG A 23 -37.79 -6.14 -28.27
C ARG A 23 -36.37 -5.63 -28.34
N ASP A 24 -35.95 -4.96 -29.42
CA ASP A 24 -34.60 -4.36 -29.55
C ASP A 24 -34.35 -3.28 -28.49
N ASN A 25 -35.38 -2.46 -28.17
CA ASN A 25 -35.27 -1.45 -27.11
C ASN A 25 -35.14 -2.09 -25.73
N ASP A 26 -35.83 -3.16 -25.44
CA ASP A 26 -35.78 -3.84 -24.15
C ASP A 26 -34.45 -4.61 -23.94
N GLU A 27 -33.95 -5.27 -25.00
CA GLU A 27 -32.62 -5.87 -24.96
C GLU A 27 -31.49 -4.83 -24.75
N THR A 28 -31.61 -3.70 -25.43
CA THR A 28 -30.64 -2.59 -25.29
C THR A 28 -30.68 -2.01 -23.90
N LYS A 29 -31.87 -1.83 -23.31
CA LYS A 29 -32.04 -1.40 -21.91
C LYS A 29 -31.46 -2.43 -20.91
N ALA A 30 -31.69 -3.71 -21.14
CA ALA A 30 -31.17 -4.78 -20.29
C ALA A 30 -29.65 -4.87 -20.34
N ARG A 31 -29.03 -4.73 -21.53
CA ARG A 31 -27.56 -4.67 -21.71
C ARG A 31 -26.95 -3.43 -21.05
N LEU A 32 -27.59 -2.26 -21.18
CA LEU A 32 -27.17 -1.02 -20.49
C LEU A 32 -27.25 -1.16 -18.95
N LYS A 33 -28.31 -1.81 -18.44
CA LYS A 33 -28.51 -2.05 -17.01
C LYS A 33 -27.44 -3.01 -16.45
N ARG A 34 -27.11 -4.07 -17.19
CA ARG A 34 -26.02 -5.00 -16.81
C ARG A 34 -24.66 -4.31 -16.81
N GLY A 35 -24.31 -3.58 -17.87
CA GLY A 35 -23.03 -2.88 -17.97
C GLY A 35 -22.82 -1.82 -16.87
N THR A 36 -23.89 -1.09 -16.50
CA THR A 36 -23.85 -0.11 -15.39
C THR A 36 -23.74 -0.79 -14.02
N ARG A 37 -24.39 -1.94 -13.81
CA ARG A 37 -24.30 -2.69 -12.55
C ARG A 37 -22.87 -3.23 -12.33
N THR A 38 -22.29 -3.86 -13.36
CA THR A 38 -20.91 -4.38 -13.28
C THR A 38 -19.93 -3.26 -12.93
N ARG A 39 -20.03 -2.11 -13.60
CA ARG A 39 -19.15 -0.96 -13.33
C ARG A 39 -19.28 -0.44 -11.90
N ARG A 40 -20.50 -0.38 -11.34
CA ARG A 40 -20.71 0.02 -9.93
C ARG A 40 -20.07 -0.97 -8.96
N ILE A 41 -20.23 -2.27 -9.20
CA ILE A 41 -19.63 -3.31 -8.36
C ILE A 41 -18.11 -3.21 -8.41
N THR A 42 -17.53 -3.08 -9.61
CA THR A 42 -16.07 -2.98 -9.77
C THR A 42 -15.49 -1.76 -9.06
N ILE A 43 -16.15 -0.59 -9.15
CA ILE A 43 -15.70 0.61 -8.43
C ILE A 43 -15.86 0.43 -6.92
N GLY A 44 -16.91 -0.22 -6.45
CA GLY A 44 -17.07 -0.59 -5.04
C GLY A 44 -15.93 -1.46 -4.53
N VAL A 45 -15.50 -2.47 -5.31
CA VAL A 45 -14.37 -3.34 -4.99
C VAL A 45 -13.05 -2.55 -4.95
N VAL A 46 -12.83 -1.65 -5.91
CA VAL A 46 -11.63 -0.79 -5.92
C VAL A 46 -11.60 0.15 -4.71
N SER A 47 -12.74 0.78 -4.37
CA SER A 47 -12.84 1.64 -3.18
C SER A 47 -12.56 0.85 -1.91
N PHE A 48 -12.99 -0.40 -1.83
CA PHE A 48 -12.68 -1.29 -0.72
C PHE A 48 -11.18 -1.60 -0.64
N PHE A 49 -10.50 -1.83 -1.77
CA PHE A 49 -9.04 -2.03 -1.77
C PHE A 49 -8.28 -0.79 -1.34
N TYR A 50 -8.66 0.42 -1.78
CA TYR A 50 -8.07 1.66 -1.26
C TYR A 50 -8.28 1.81 0.25
N LEU A 51 -9.47 1.48 0.75
CA LEU A 51 -9.74 1.53 2.18
C LEU A 51 -8.81 0.60 2.96
N LEU A 52 -8.62 -0.64 2.49
CA LEU A 52 -7.67 -1.58 3.10
C LEU A 52 -6.23 -1.07 3.02
N ALA A 53 -5.81 -0.56 1.85
CA ALA A 53 -4.47 0.01 1.69
C ALA A 53 -4.23 1.17 2.67
N ILE A 54 -5.20 2.08 2.82
CA ILE A 54 -5.16 3.19 3.78
C ILE A 54 -5.00 2.68 5.22
N ILE A 55 -5.77 1.65 5.61
CA ILE A 55 -5.69 1.09 6.96
C ILE A 55 -4.28 0.54 7.22
N PHE A 56 -3.72 -0.24 6.29
CA PHE A 56 -2.37 -0.78 6.44
C PHE A 56 -1.29 0.31 6.40
N LEU A 57 -1.41 1.32 5.54
CA LEU A 57 -0.49 2.47 5.51
C LEU A 57 -0.56 3.26 6.81
N ILE A 58 -1.74 3.48 7.39
CA ILE A 58 -1.86 4.13 8.70
C ILE A 58 -1.13 3.30 9.77
N LEU A 59 -1.26 1.97 9.78
CA LEU A 59 -0.53 1.12 10.73
C LEU A 59 0.98 1.22 10.54
N VAL A 60 1.47 1.32 9.29
CA VAL A 60 2.88 1.55 8.98
C VAL A 60 3.33 2.92 9.51
N GLU A 61 2.53 3.97 9.32
CA GLU A 61 2.85 5.33 9.76
C GLU A 61 2.88 5.44 11.29
N ILE A 62 1.90 4.84 12.00
CA ILE A 62 1.81 4.98 13.48
C ILE A 62 2.63 3.93 14.23
N GLY A 63 3.32 3.02 13.55
CA GLY A 63 4.16 2.00 14.17
C GLY A 63 5.21 2.62 15.10
N SER A 64 5.38 2.05 16.30
CA SER A 64 6.35 2.48 17.31
C SER A 64 6.25 3.95 17.78
N ILE A 65 5.07 4.60 17.65
CA ILE A 65 4.87 5.98 18.18
C ILE A 65 4.58 5.98 19.66
N LYS A 66 3.88 4.95 20.17
CA LYS A 66 3.42 4.88 21.57
C LYS A 66 3.57 3.48 22.15
N ARG A 67 3.63 3.39 23.50
CA ARG A 67 3.73 2.14 24.28
C ARG A 67 2.49 1.23 24.24
N GLN A 68 1.60 1.36 23.25
CA GLN A 68 0.40 0.53 23.17
C GLN A 68 0.73 -0.90 22.74
N PRO A 69 0.06 -1.93 23.27
CA PRO A 69 0.37 -3.33 22.99
C PRO A 69 0.35 -3.70 21.49
N ILE A 70 -0.54 -3.05 20.72
CA ILE A 70 -0.68 -3.30 19.28
C ILE A 70 0.47 -2.63 18.50
N LEU A 71 0.86 -1.41 18.87
CA LEU A 71 1.85 -0.61 18.13
C LEU A 71 3.29 -1.00 18.45
N ARG A 72 3.54 -1.60 19.61
CA ARG A 72 4.90 -1.98 20.04
C ARG A 72 5.55 -3.04 19.16
N ASN A 73 4.77 -3.85 18.45
CA ASN A 73 5.28 -4.89 17.58
C ASN A 73 5.46 -4.42 16.12
N ILE A 74 4.95 -3.21 15.80
CA ILE A 74 5.04 -2.63 14.46
C ILE A 74 6.27 -1.73 14.42
N TYR A 75 7.43 -2.27 14.05
CA TYR A 75 8.70 -1.56 13.91
C TYR A 75 9.42 -2.01 12.64
N ILE A 76 10.31 -1.19 12.10
CA ILE A 76 11.11 -1.52 10.91
C ILE A 76 12.20 -2.52 11.30
N PHE A 77 12.94 -2.20 12.34
CA PHE A 77 13.93 -3.09 12.95
C PHE A 77 14.05 -2.81 14.45
N LYS A 78 14.51 -3.80 15.19
CA LYS A 78 14.83 -3.71 16.62
C LYS A 78 16.29 -4.02 16.79
N LEU A 79 16.97 -3.14 17.51
CA LEU A 79 18.37 -3.26 17.91
C LEU A 79 18.40 -3.78 19.35
N ASP A 80 19.13 -4.85 19.62
CA ASP A 80 19.33 -5.44 20.94
C ASP A 80 20.79 -5.22 21.35
N LEU A 81 20.99 -4.47 22.43
CA LEU A 81 22.27 -4.13 23.01
C LEU A 81 22.52 -4.83 24.34
N SER A 82 21.63 -5.72 24.79
CA SER A 82 21.70 -6.36 26.11
C SER A 82 23.05 -7.05 26.37
N ASN A 83 23.69 -7.55 25.33
CA ASN A 83 24.96 -8.27 25.39
C ASN A 83 26.13 -7.46 24.80
N ILE A 84 26.01 -6.13 24.69
CA ILE A 84 27.10 -5.30 24.16
C ILE A 84 28.36 -5.49 24.98
N LEU A 85 29.49 -5.78 24.33
CA LEU A 85 30.79 -5.97 24.99
C LEU A 85 31.58 -4.66 24.89
N PRO A 86 31.89 -3.98 26.03
CA PRO A 86 32.78 -2.85 25.99
C PRO A 86 34.21 -3.36 25.69
N GLN A 87 34.91 -2.72 24.75
CA GLN A 87 36.29 -3.08 24.36
C GLN A 87 37.30 -3.07 25.52
N SER A 88 36.90 -2.59 26.68
CA SER A 88 37.76 -2.44 27.86
C SER A 88 37.20 -3.15 29.10
N ALA A 89 36.31 -4.12 28.98
CA ALA A 89 35.81 -4.84 30.15
C ALA A 89 36.89 -5.80 30.70
N PRO A 90 37.24 -5.71 31.97
CA PRO A 90 38.11 -6.73 32.59
C PRO A 90 37.43 -8.09 32.53
N SER A 91 38.13 -9.10 32.01
CA SER A 91 37.67 -10.50 31.98
C SER A 91 37.36 -10.96 33.42
N GLY A 92 36.06 -11.08 33.75
CA GLY A 92 35.66 -11.60 35.07
C GLY A 92 34.43 -10.98 35.71
N LEU A 93 33.82 -9.96 35.13
CA LEU A 93 32.58 -9.37 35.65
C LEU A 93 31.36 -10.22 35.17
N SER A 94 30.89 -11.15 36.01
CA SER A 94 29.55 -11.72 35.90
C SER A 94 28.52 -10.65 36.31
N LEU A 95 28.10 -9.83 35.36
CA LEU A 95 27.10 -8.80 35.59
C LEU A 95 25.74 -9.45 35.70
N GLN A 96 25.08 -9.38 36.85
CA GLN A 96 23.70 -9.81 37.09
C GLN A 96 22.69 -8.93 36.32
N ASN A 97 23.12 -7.79 35.79
CA ASN A 97 22.34 -6.88 34.95
C ASN A 97 22.93 -6.82 33.55
N SER A 98 22.14 -6.49 32.54
CA SER A 98 22.64 -6.31 31.17
C SER A 98 23.81 -5.30 31.16
N VAL A 99 24.83 -5.57 30.37
CA VAL A 99 26.01 -4.68 30.25
C VAL A 99 25.58 -3.29 29.75
N ALA A 100 24.58 -3.24 28.85
CA ALA A 100 23.98 -2.01 28.36
C ALA A 100 23.53 -1.09 29.52
N LYS A 101 22.83 -1.64 30.50
CA LYS A 101 22.31 -0.88 31.65
C LYS A 101 23.41 -0.28 32.53
N THR A 102 24.55 -0.95 32.64
CA THR A 102 25.70 -0.41 33.38
C THR A 102 26.42 0.72 32.65
N LEU A 103 26.30 0.79 31.34
CA LEU A 103 26.81 1.85 30.47
C LEU A 103 25.84 3.03 30.31
N GLY A 104 24.65 2.96 30.91
CA GLY A 104 23.59 3.96 30.77
C GLY A 104 22.70 3.75 29.55
N LEU A 105 22.94 2.68 28.78
CA LEU A 105 22.16 2.35 27.58
C LEU A 105 20.91 1.52 27.91
N HIS A 106 19.91 1.59 27.06
CA HIS A 106 18.78 0.67 27.11
C HIS A 106 19.14 -0.69 26.49
N ASP A 107 18.44 -1.75 26.92
CA ASP A 107 18.69 -3.10 26.41
C ASP A 107 18.30 -3.23 24.95
N PHE A 108 17.26 -2.50 24.52
CA PHE A 108 16.85 -2.51 23.12
C PHE A 108 16.25 -1.19 22.64
N TYR A 109 16.36 -0.97 21.32
CA TYR A 109 15.78 0.15 20.59
C TYR A 109 14.92 -0.38 19.45
N GLN A 110 13.66 0.01 19.40
CA GLN A 110 12.71 -0.32 18.31
C GLN A 110 12.48 0.91 17.44
N VAL A 111 12.72 0.80 16.16
CA VAL A 111 12.69 1.92 15.22
C VAL A 111 11.45 1.87 14.36
N GLY A 112 10.63 2.92 14.46
CA GLY A 112 9.47 3.18 13.62
C GLY A 112 9.77 4.19 12.52
N LEU A 113 8.72 4.65 11.85
CA LEU A 113 8.85 5.62 10.75
C LEU A 113 8.99 7.07 11.25
N TRP A 114 8.34 7.42 12.37
CA TRP A 114 8.32 8.76 12.96
C TRP A 114 9.15 8.91 14.23
N SER A 115 9.49 7.81 14.87
CA SER A 115 10.10 7.80 16.19
C SER A 115 10.78 6.47 16.47
N PHE A 116 11.55 6.42 17.54
CA PHE A 116 12.03 5.16 18.11
C PHE A 116 11.52 5.00 19.53
N CYS A 117 11.45 3.76 20.00
CA CYS A 117 11.14 3.42 21.37
C CYS A 117 12.30 2.60 21.96
N GLU A 118 12.59 2.84 23.21
CA GLU A 118 13.66 2.20 23.96
C GLU A 118 13.12 1.50 25.21
N GLY A 119 13.84 0.51 25.69
CA GLY A 119 13.38 -0.24 26.84
C GLY A 119 14.37 -1.27 27.37
N TYR A 120 13.94 -1.95 28.42
CA TYR A 120 14.68 -3.02 29.06
C TYR A 120 13.95 -4.34 28.89
N ASN A 121 14.71 -5.44 28.84
CA ASN A 121 14.13 -6.77 28.64
C ASN A 121 13.19 -7.20 29.76
N ASP A 122 13.43 -6.72 30.99
CA ASP A 122 12.61 -6.97 32.19
C ASP A 122 11.36 -6.08 32.28
N GLN A 123 11.37 -4.87 31.69
CA GLN A 123 10.31 -3.86 31.83
C GLN A 123 9.54 -3.61 30.52
N GLY A 124 10.09 -4.07 29.40
CA GLY A 124 9.57 -3.75 28.07
C GLY A 124 9.92 -2.31 27.66
N ILE A 125 9.09 -1.69 26.81
CA ILE A 125 9.30 -0.31 26.35
C ILE A 125 9.10 0.67 27.50
N THR A 126 10.15 1.43 27.83
CA THR A 126 10.16 2.43 28.92
C THR A 126 9.91 3.84 28.41
N HIS A 127 10.47 4.19 27.25
CA HIS A 127 10.33 5.51 26.65
C HIS A 127 10.19 5.42 25.13
N CYS A 128 9.51 6.39 24.53
CA CYS A 128 9.46 6.60 23.07
C CYS A 128 9.78 8.07 22.78
N SER A 129 10.61 8.31 21.77
CA SER A 129 10.95 9.66 21.33
C SER A 129 9.70 10.38 20.79
N LYS A 130 9.73 11.72 20.78
CA LYS A 130 8.67 12.50 20.14
C LYS A 130 8.66 12.21 18.65
N PRO A 131 7.46 12.03 18.04
CA PRO A 131 7.36 11.88 16.59
C PRO A 131 7.91 13.10 15.87
N ASP A 132 8.77 12.86 14.88
CA ASP A 132 9.38 13.92 14.08
C ASP A 132 9.16 13.62 12.59
N ALA A 133 8.80 14.65 11.83
CA ALA A 133 8.66 14.53 10.38
C ALA A 133 10.04 14.33 9.74
N ALA A 134 10.13 13.35 8.84
CA ALA A 134 11.40 12.94 8.25
C ALA A 134 12.44 12.47 9.31
N PHE A 135 11.95 11.85 10.37
CA PHE A 135 12.79 11.15 11.34
C PHE A 135 13.69 10.14 10.64
N TRP A 136 14.95 10.03 11.11
CA TRP A 136 15.81 8.92 10.75
C TRP A 136 16.59 8.46 11.98
N PHE A 137 16.74 7.16 12.11
CA PHE A 137 17.45 6.57 13.22
C PHE A 137 18.96 6.55 12.95
N ASN A 138 19.73 7.31 13.75
CA ASN A 138 21.18 7.25 13.75
C ASN A 138 21.67 6.46 14.97
N PRO A 139 22.03 5.17 14.81
CA PRO A 139 22.42 4.33 15.93
C PRO A 139 23.66 4.87 16.65
N VAL A 140 24.59 5.44 15.88
CA VAL A 140 25.85 6.00 16.41
C VAL A 140 25.57 7.19 17.32
N LYS A 141 24.76 8.13 16.85
CA LYS A 141 24.44 9.33 17.63
C LYS A 141 23.71 8.97 18.93
N ILE A 142 22.72 8.09 18.86
CA ILE A 142 21.93 7.71 20.04
C ILE A 142 22.79 7.01 21.08
N ILE A 143 23.64 6.07 20.65
CA ILE A 143 24.57 5.38 21.54
C ILE A 143 25.56 6.37 22.19
N LEU A 144 26.10 7.33 21.42
CA LEU A 144 27.03 8.32 21.95
C LEU A 144 26.34 9.33 22.88
N ASP A 145 25.12 9.73 22.63
CA ASP A 145 24.34 10.69 23.43
C ASP A 145 23.95 10.08 24.81
N GLU A 146 23.75 8.76 24.87
CA GLU A 146 23.36 8.04 26.09
C GLU A 146 24.57 7.50 26.87
N LEU A 147 25.74 7.37 26.23
CA LEU A 147 26.94 6.83 26.89
C LEU A 147 27.39 7.74 28.04
N LEU A 148 27.63 7.13 29.20
CA LEU A 148 28.14 7.83 30.36
C LEU A 148 29.45 8.55 30.03
N SER A 149 29.64 9.76 30.59
CA SER A 149 30.83 10.60 30.40
C SER A 149 32.13 9.85 30.63
N GLY A 150 32.92 9.70 29.58
CA GLY A 150 34.22 9.04 29.62
C GLY A 150 34.34 7.75 28.80
N ALA A 151 33.25 7.21 28.29
CA ALA A 151 33.29 6.12 27.34
C ALA A 151 33.38 6.67 25.90
N SER A 152 34.36 6.19 25.13
CA SER A 152 34.52 6.55 23.71
C SER A 152 34.43 5.31 22.85
N ILE A 153 33.67 5.40 21.75
CA ILE A 153 33.62 4.37 20.72
C ILE A 153 34.34 4.92 19.49
N ALA A 154 35.43 4.26 19.11
CA ALA A 154 36.15 4.60 17.89
C ALA A 154 35.36 4.13 16.68
N LEU A 155 34.82 5.06 15.89
CA LEU A 155 34.05 4.79 14.67
C LEU A 155 34.95 4.94 13.44
N PRO A 156 35.00 3.96 12.54
CA PRO A 156 35.67 4.12 11.25
C PRO A 156 35.07 5.27 10.44
N SER A 157 35.91 6.03 9.74
CA SER A 157 35.45 7.16 8.89
C SER A 157 34.46 6.78 7.79
N GLU A 158 34.53 5.54 7.31
CA GLU A 158 33.65 5.00 6.26
C GLU A 158 32.19 4.85 6.71
N ILE A 159 31.91 4.79 8.01
CA ILE A 159 30.54 4.67 8.54
C ILE A 159 29.71 5.91 8.19
N ASN A 160 30.28 7.09 8.12
CA ASN A 160 29.54 8.32 7.86
C ASN A 160 28.90 8.34 6.47
N ASP A 161 29.57 7.79 5.45
CA ASP A 161 29.04 7.73 4.09
C ASP A 161 27.86 6.75 4.02
N ILE A 162 27.98 5.60 4.65
CA ILE A 162 26.89 4.60 4.73
C ILE A 162 25.69 5.19 5.48
N LEU A 163 25.90 5.87 6.60
CA LEU A 163 24.85 6.51 7.37
C LEU A 163 24.14 7.63 6.58
N ASN A 164 24.87 8.36 5.75
CA ASN A 164 24.27 9.41 4.91
C ASN A 164 23.38 8.82 3.81
N ILE A 165 23.82 7.76 3.13
CA ILE A 165 23.00 7.02 2.15
C ILE A 165 21.73 6.46 2.82
N LEU A 166 21.88 5.88 3.99
CA LEU A 166 20.78 5.32 4.77
C LEU A 166 19.77 6.38 5.19
N ARG A 167 20.25 7.56 5.60
CA ARG A 167 19.43 8.72 5.91
C ARG A 167 18.58 9.14 4.71
N ILE A 168 19.18 9.24 3.52
CA ILE A 168 18.47 9.61 2.29
C ILE A 168 17.42 8.57 1.95
N ALA A 169 17.76 7.27 2.00
CA ALA A 169 16.83 6.19 1.73
C ALA A 169 15.64 6.19 2.72
N TYR A 170 15.90 6.48 3.99
CA TYR A 170 14.87 6.57 5.02
C TYR A 170 13.89 7.73 4.77
N HIS A 171 14.40 8.91 4.39
CA HIS A 171 13.56 10.06 4.04
C HIS A 171 12.71 9.81 2.79
N ILE A 172 13.27 9.13 1.78
CA ILE A 172 12.53 8.74 0.57
C ILE A 172 11.42 7.75 0.93
N MET A 173 11.72 6.72 1.72
CA MET A 173 10.74 5.75 2.20
C MET A 173 9.60 6.43 2.96
N PHE A 174 9.92 7.33 3.90
CA PHE A 174 8.95 8.13 4.63
C PHE A 174 8.03 8.93 3.70
N GLY A 175 8.64 9.67 2.76
CA GLY A 175 7.89 10.46 1.78
C GLY A 175 6.98 9.63 0.89
N PHE A 176 7.40 8.41 0.57
CA PHE A 176 6.62 7.49 -0.27
C PHE A 176 5.43 6.90 0.48
N PHE A 177 5.57 6.48 1.73
CA PHE A 177 4.44 5.98 2.50
C PHE A 177 3.43 7.09 2.79
N LEU A 178 3.89 8.25 3.25
CA LEU A 178 3.02 9.39 3.50
C LEU A 178 2.34 9.90 2.22
N GLY A 179 3.09 10.03 1.13
CA GLY A 179 2.56 10.41 -0.17
C GLY A 179 1.57 9.39 -0.72
N GLY A 180 1.87 8.09 -0.60
CA GLY A 180 0.98 7.00 -0.95
C GLY A 180 -0.33 7.04 -0.15
N LEU A 181 -0.26 7.25 1.15
CA LEU A 181 -1.44 7.39 2.02
C LEU A 181 -2.35 8.55 1.58
N ILE A 182 -1.77 9.71 1.28
CA ILE A 182 -2.51 10.89 0.80
C ILE A 182 -3.15 10.60 -0.57
N LEU A 183 -2.38 10.00 -1.50
CA LEU A 183 -2.88 9.64 -2.82
C LEU A 183 -4.03 8.62 -2.76
N ASP A 184 -3.93 7.62 -1.90
CA ASP A 184 -4.99 6.64 -1.69
C ASP A 184 -6.24 7.27 -1.11
N GLY A 185 -6.11 8.21 -0.18
CA GLY A 185 -7.22 9.00 0.35
C GLY A 185 -7.93 9.80 -0.74
N VAL A 186 -7.17 10.48 -1.60
CA VAL A 186 -7.70 11.21 -2.75
C VAL A 186 -8.38 10.25 -3.74
N LEU A 187 -7.76 9.11 -4.05
CA LEU A 187 -8.31 8.10 -4.96
C LEU A 187 -9.60 7.47 -4.42
N LEU A 188 -9.69 7.23 -3.12
CA LEU A 188 -10.91 6.74 -2.47
C LEU A 188 -12.09 7.70 -2.69
N VAL A 189 -11.85 9.01 -2.57
CA VAL A 189 -12.88 10.05 -2.76
C VAL A 189 -13.22 10.24 -4.24
N ILE A 190 -12.23 10.20 -5.14
CA ILE A 190 -12.42 10.48 -6.57
C ILE A 190 -12.92 9.25 -7.34
N SER A 191 -12.62 8.03 -6.90
CA SER A 191 -12.98 6.81 -7.65
C SER A 191 -14.47 6.71 -7.99
N PRO A 192 -15.46 7.13 -7.17
CA PRO A 192 -16.88 7.15 -7.56
C PRO A 192 -17.20 8.09 -8.73
N ILE A 193 -16.40 9.16 -8.94
CA ILE A 193 -16.61 10.12 -10.03
C ILE A 193 -16.44 9.45 -11.39
N VAL A 194 -15.61 8.42 -11.48
CA VAL A 194 -15.41 7.61 -12.69
C VAL A 194 -16.72 7.00 -13.19
N LEU A 195 -17.75 6.81 -12.30
CA LEU A 195 -19.08 6.33 -12.69
C LEU A 195 -19.80 7.29 -13.65
N PHE A 196 -19.58 8.59 -13.50
CA PHE A 196 -20.34 9.62 -14.23
C PHE A 196 -19.77 9.90 -15.62
N SER A 197 -18.43 9.82 -15.79
CA SER A 197 -17.79 10.16 -17.05
C SER A 197 -16.62 9.22 -17.39
N ARG A 198 -16.52 8.82 -18.66
CA ARG A 198 -15.41 8.00 -19.17
C ARG A 198 -14.07 8.74 -19.19
N TRP A 199 -14.11 10.05 -19.41
CA TRP A 199 -12.89 10.86 -19.47
C TRP A 199 -12.12 10.87 -18.15
N TRP A 200 -12.83 10.76 -17.01
CA TRP A 200 -12.23 10.68 -15.70
C TRP A 200 -11.55 9.34 -15.41
N SER A 201 -11.86 8.29 -16.17
CA SER A 201 -11.25 6.97 -15.98
C SER A 201 -9.74 6.97 -16.29
N LEU A 202 -9.28 7.79 -17.25
CA LEU A 202 -7.88 7.85 -17.64
C LEU A 202 -7.01 8.56 -16.58
N PRO A 203 -7.31 9.80 -16.14
CA PRO A 203 -6.52 10.45 -15.09
C PRO A 203 -6.54 9.70 -13.76
N VAL A 204 -7.67 9.12 -13.37
CA VAL A 204 -7.77 8.29 -12.15
C VAL A 204 -6.92 7.02 -12.29
N GLY A 205 -6.91 6.38 -13.45
CA GLY A 205 -6.05 5.22 -13.73
C GLY A 205 -4.56 5.54 -13.65
N ILE A 206 -4.14 6.68 -14.18
CA ILE A 206 -2.75 7.16 -14.08
C ILE A 206 -2.39 7.45 -12.63
N LEU A 207 -3.24 8.18 -11.91
CA LEU A 207 -3.01 8.52 -10.50
C LEU A 207 -2.95 7.26 -9.62
N SER A 208 -3.80 6.27 -9.90
CA SER A 208 -3.76 4.95 -9.26
C SER A 208 -2.45 4.21 -9.52
N GLY A 209 -1.92 4.29 -10.76
CA GLY A 209 -0.62 3.73 -11.11
C GLY A 209 0.53 4.40 -10.37
N ILE A 210 0.49 5.73 -10.22
CA ILE A 210 1.47 6.48 -9.45
C ILE A 210 1.42 6.09 -7.98
N SER A 211 0.22 6.01 -7.37
CA SER A 211 0.07 5.57 -5.97
C SER A 211 0.62 4.16 -5.77
N ALA A 212 0.26 3.21 -6.63
CA ALA A 212 0.77 1.84 -6.55
C ALA A 212 2.30 1.79 -6.66
N LEU A 213 2.89 2.55 -7.59
CA LEU A 213 4.34 2.62 -7.77
C LEU A 213 5.04 3.17 -6.52
N VAL A 214 4.55 4.28 -5.99
CA VAL A 214 5.11 4.95 -4.81
C VAL A 214 5.07 4.04 -3.58
N VAL A 215 3.94 3.37 -3.32
CA VAL A 215 3.80 2.45 -2.18
C VAL A 215 4.67 1.20 -2.35
N VAL A 216 4.76 0.63 -3.56
CA VAL A 216 5.62 -0.54 -3.84
C VAL A 216 7.09 -0.19 -3.63
N VAL A 217 7.55 0.95 -4.15
CA VAL A 217 8.94 1.39 -3.96
C VAL A 217 9.22 1.67 -2.48
N GLY A 218 8.28 2.29 -1.77
CA GLY A 218 8.35 2.47 -0.31
C GLY A 218 8.51 1.14 0.44
N ALA A 219 7.72 0.12 0.08
CA ALA A 219 7.80 -1.21 0.67
C ALA A 219 9.14 -1.92 0.38
N ILE A 220 9.67 -1.77 -0.83
CA ILE A 220 11.01 -2.28 -1.19
C ILE A 220 12.07 -1.59 -0.34
N LEU A 221 12.06 -0.25 -0.26
CA LEU A 221 13.02 0.50 0.55
C LEU A 221 12.96 0.11 2.02
N GLY A 222 11.76 0.02 2.60
CA GLY A 222 11.58 -0.38 4.00
C GLY A 222 12.13 -1.78 4.28
N THR A 223 11.89 -2.71 3.36
CA THR A 223 12.43 -4.07 3.44
C THR A 223 13.95 -4.07 3.34
N VAL A 224 14.51 -3.38 2.35
CA VAL A 224 15.96 -3.30 2.13
C VAL A 224 16.67 -2.67 3.33
N ILE A 225 16.15 -1.56 3.87
CA ILE A 225 16.69 -0.90 5.06
C ILE A 225 16.73 -1.87 6.25
N ALA A 226 15.62 -2.57 6.53
CA ALA A 226 15.54 -3.51 7.63
C ALA A 226 16.57 -4.64 7.50
N TYR A 227 16.74 -5.19 6.29
CA TYR A 227 17.72 -6.26 6.02
C TYR A 227 19.15 -5.77 6.07
N ILE A 228 19.47 -4.56 5.58
CA ILE A 228 20.81 -3.97 5.66
C ILE A 228 21.21 -3.78 7.12
N PHE A 229 20.33 -3.20 7.96
CA PHE A 229 20.58 -3.05 9.38
C PHE A 229 20.85 -4.39 10.06
N ARG A 230 20.01 -5.38 9.81
CA ARG A 230 20.21 -6.72 10.36
C ARG A 230 21.53 -7.34 9.91
N ALA A 231 21.84 -7.27 8.61
CA ALA A 231 23.08 -7.85 8.09
C ALA A 231 24.32 -7.14 8.63
N ALA A 232 24.33 -5.80 8.64
CA ALA A 232 25.47 -5.00 9.10
C ALA A 232 25.78 -5.24 10.58
N LEU A 233 24.77 -5.29 11.44
CA LEU A 233 24.98 -5.45 12.88
C LEU A 233 25.28 -6.90 13.27
N ASN A 234 24.60 -7.87 12.66
CA ASN A 234 24.85 -9.27 12.95
C ASN A 234 26.17 -9.80 12.34
N SER A 235 26.80 -9.05 11.42
CA SER A 235 28.14 -9.39 10.90
C SER A 235 29.29 -9.06 11.84
N GLN A 236 29.02 -8.38 12.96
CA GLN A 236 30.00 -7.96 13.97
C GLN A 236 29.73 -8.66 15.32
N PRO A 237 29.97 -9.98 15.45
CA PRO A 237 29.66 -10.73 16.68
C PRO A 237 30.45 -10.22 17.88
N ASP A 238 31.64 -9.65 17.64
CA ASP A 238 32.52 -9.13 18.69
C ASP A 238 31.92 -7.93 19.45
N LEU A 239 30.92 -7.25 18.84
CA LEU A 239 30.23 -6.14 19.50
C LEU A 239 29.11 -6.61 20.44
N GLY A 240 28.66 -7.85 20.34
CA GLY A 240 27.54 -8.38 21.13
C GLY A 240 26.19 -7.73 20.81
N VAL A 241 26.09 -7.02 19.68
CA VAL A 241 24.89 -6.32 19.22
C VAL A 241 24.11 -7.20 18.24
N GLN A 242 22.80 -7.31 18.42
CA GLN A 242 21.94 -8.06 17.52
C GLN A 242 20.83 -7.18 16.96
N ALA A 243 20.51 -7.38 15.68
CA ALA A 243 19.37 -6.72 15.05
C ALA A 243 18.34 -7.72 14.55
N SER A 244 17.08 -7.45 14.84
CA SER A 244 15.94 -8.22 14.36
C SER A 244 15.03 -7.35 13.48
N ILE A 245 14.35 -7.98 12.52
CA ILE A 245 13.46 -7.32 11.56
C ILE A 245 12.04 -7.33 12.10
N GLY A 246 11.31 -6.24 11.92
CA GLY A 246 9.89 -6.14 12.23
C GLY A 246 9.03 -6.83 11.17
N THR A 247 8.73 -8.10 11.36
CA THR A 247 7.95 -8.90 10.41
C THR A 247 6.55 -8.36 10.19
N GLU A 248 5.90 -7.82 11.24
CA GLU A 248 4.57 -7.23 11.15
C GLU A 248 4.57 -5.97 10.29
N MET A 249 5.57 -5.09 10.46
CA MET A 249 5.76 -3.90 9.66
C MET A 249 5.94 -4.25 8.18
N ILE A 250 6.79 -5.23 7.87
CA ILE A 250 7.01 -5.70 6.50
C ILE A 250 5.71 -6.28 5.93
N ALA A 251 4.96 -7.07 6.70
CA ALA A 251 3.70 -7.63 6.23
C ALA A 251 2.68 -6.52 5.89
N PHE A 252 2.56 -5.49 6.72
CA PHE A 252 1.62 -4.40 6.48
C PHE A 252 1.98 -3.53 5.28
N GLN A 253 3.26 -3.20 5.09
CA GLN A 253 3.68 -2.42 3.92
C GLN A 253 3.49 -3.20 2.60
N TRP A 254 3.75 -4.52 2.58
CA TRP A 254 3.50 -5.35 1.41
C TRP A 254 2.01 -5.64 1.18
N ALA A 255 1.20 -5.74 2.24
CA ALA A 255 -0.26 -5.80 2.12
C ALA A 255 -0.83 -4.53 1.48
N ALA A 256 -0.40 -3.35 1.96
CA ALA A 256 -0.79 -2.07 1.36
C ALA A 256 -0.39 -1.98 -0.11
N ALA A 257 0.86 -2.35 -0.46
CA ALA A 257 1.36 -2.37 -1.82
C ALA A 257 0.53 -3.32 -2.71
N GLY A 258 0.19 -4.50 -2.20
CA GLY A 258 -0.65 -5.49 -2.90
C GLY A 258 -2.05 -4.98 -3.20
N PHE A 259 -2.72 -4.35 -2.23
CA PHE A 259 -4.05 -3.76 -2.44
C PHE A 259 -4.01 -2.58 -3.41
N ASN A 260 -2.99 -1.73 -3.36
CA ASN A 260 -2.79 -0.65 -4.32
C ASN A 260 -2.59 -1.19 -5.74
N LEU A 261 -1.77 -2.22 -5.90
CA LEU A 261 -1.53 -2.85 -7.20
C LEU A 261 -2.80 -3.47 -7.77
N LEU A 262 -3.59 -4.16 -6.95
CA LEU A 262 -4.88 -4.72 -7.35
C LEU A 262 -5.85 -3.62 -7.79
N ALA A 263 -5.95 -2.53 -7.03
CA ALA A 263 -6.77 -1.38 -7.37
C ALA A 263 -6.35 -0.77 -8.72
N PHE A 264 -5.04 -0.59 -8.94
CA PHE A 264 -4.50 -0.11 -10.21
C PHE A 264 -4.84 -1.03 -11.39
N LEU A 265 -4.63 -2.35 -11.24
CA LEU A 265 -4.94 -3.31 -12.30
C LEU A 265 -6.43 -3.28 -12.70
N ILE A 266 -7.31 -3.15 -11.71
CA ILE A 266 -8.74 -3.02 -11.98
C ILE A 266 -9.06 -1.70 -12.70
N HIS A 267 -8.48 -0.57 -12.29
CA HIS A 267 -8.65 0.71 -12.98
C HIS A 267 -8.11 0.67 -14.41
N ALA A 268 -6.95 0.06 -14.62
CA ALA A 268 -6.37 -0.13 -15.95
C ALA A 268 -7.29 -1.01 -16.83
N GLY A 269 -7.84 -2.10 -16.28
CA GLY A 269 -8.82 -2.95 -16.96
C GLY A 269 -10.11 -2.20 -17.34
N LEU A 270 -10.62 -1.35 -16.44
CA LEU A 270 -11.79 -0.50 -16.73
C LEU A 270 -11.52 0.53 -17.84
N GLY A 271 -10.31 1.05 -17.91
CA GLY A 271 -9.89 2.00 -18.94
C GLY A 271 -9.77 1.33 -20.33
N CYS A 272 -9.20 0.13 -20.39
CA CYS A 272 -8.92 -0.58 -21.65
C CYS A 272 -10.12 -1.34 -22.21
N CYS A 273 -10.91 -2.03 -21.36
CA CYS A 273 -11.87 -3.04 -21.81
C CYS A 273 -13.34 -2.61 -21.76
N CYS A 274 -13.69 -1.49 -21.10
CA CYS A 274 -15.08 -1.09 -20.98
C CYS A 274 -15.58 -0.29 -22.17
N THR A 275 -16.53 -0.86 -22.91
CA THR A 275 -17.33 -0.16 -23.92
C THR A 275 -18.10 0.99 -23.30
N SER A 276 -18.05 2.16 -23.95
CA SER A 276 -18.76 3.36 -23.53
C SER A 276 -20.27 3.19 -23.73
N ARG A 277 -21.08 3.82 -22.86
CA ARG A 277 -22.53 3.99 -23.09
C ARG A 277 -22.84 4.55 -24.48
N ARG A 278 -21.98 5.43 -24.98
CA ARG A 278 -22.08 6.06 -26.30
C ARG A 278 -21.80 5.03 -27.42
N ASP A 279 -20.79 4.17 -27.23
CA ASP A 279 -20.43 3.13 -28.20
C ASP A 279 -21.51 2.04 -28.29
N LEU A 280 -22.19 1.72 -27.18
CA LEU A 280 -23.35 0.83 -27.14
C LEU A 280 -24.57 1.46 -27.82
N ARG A 281 -24.75 2.79 -27.65
CA ARG A 281 -25.91 3.53 -28.22
C ARG A 281 -25.73 3.85 -29.70
N THR A 282 -24.47 4.00 -30.15
CA THR A 282 -24.14 4.27 -31.58
C THR A 282 -23.82 3.00 -32.36
N GLY A 283 -23.87 1.83 -31.76
CA GLY A 283 -23.56 0.56 -32.42
C GLY A 283 -22.11 0.36 -32.84
N ARG A 284 -21.20 1.33 -32.52
CA ARG A 284 -19.82 1.37 -33.00
C ARG A 284 -18.93 0.22 -32.51
N LYS A 285 -19.26 -0.40 -31.40
CA LYS A 285 -18.60 -1.60 -30.83
C LYS A 285 -19.60 -2.71 -30.46
N GLY A 286 -20.82 -2.59 -30.88
CA GLY A 286 -21.95 -3.47 -30.50
C GLY A 286 -22.20 -4.66 -31.42
N GLY A 287 -21.27 -5.04 -32.27
CA GLY A 287 -21.40 -6.24 -33.08
C GLY A 287 -22.62 -6.26 -34.02
N ARG A 288 -23.11 -7.42 -34.30
CA ARG A 288 -24.09 -7.78 -35.37
C ARG A 288 -25.34 -6.90 -35.53
N ALA A 289 -25.83 -6.23 -34.51
CA ALA A 289 -26.99 -5.33 -34.59
C ALA A 289 -26.74 -4.08 -35.46
N ALA A 290 -25.49 -3.56 -35.47
CA ALA A 290 -25.16 -2.41 -36.31
C ALA A 290 -24.98 -2.78 -37.80
N GLN A 291 -24.71 -4.03 -38.12
CA GLN A 291 -24.61 -4.51 -39.52
C GLN A 291 -25.97 -4.79 -40.14
N GLN A 292 -26.95 -5.17 -39.35
CA GLN A 292 -28.32 -5.44 -39.85
C GLN A 292 -29.08 -4.16 -40.23
N THR A 293 -28.79 -3.04 -39.59
CA THR A 293 -29.39 -1.74 -39.94
C THR A 293 -28.69 -1.02 -41.11
N ALA A 294 -27.51 -1.50 -41.51
CA ALA A 294 -26.71 -0.91 -42.62
C ALA A 294 -26.88 -1.65 -43.95
N SER A 295 -27.68 -2.72 -44.02
CA SER A 295 -27.98 -3.39 -45.28
C SER A 295 -29.19 -2.70 -45.92
N PRO A 296 -29.01 -1.96 -47.06
CA PRO A 296 -30.16 -1.43 -47.81
C PRO A 296 -30.93 -2.61 -48.39
N ALA A 297 -32.24 -2.61 -48.20
CA ALA A 297 -33.13 -3.53 -48.85
C ALA A 297 -32.94 -3.35 -50.36
N SER A 298 -32.38 -4.35 -51.03
CA SER A 298 -32.37 -4.52 -52.48
C SER A 298 -33.63 -5.24 -52.90
#